data_9f45f0c7079c20726cf85f4734ad6fe4
#
_entry.id   9f45f0c7079c20726cf85f4734ad6fe4
#
_cell.length_a   1.000
_cell.length_b   1.000
_cell.length_c   1.000
_cell.angle_alpha   90.00
_cell.angle_beta   90.00
_cell.angle_gamma   90.00
#
_symmetry.space_group_name_H-M   'P 1'
#
loop_
_entity.id
_entity.type
_entity.pdbx_description
1 polymer ?
#
loop_
_entity_poly.entity_id
_entity_poly.type
_entity_poly.pdbx_seq_one_letter_code
_entity_poly.pdbx_strand_id
1 'polypeptide(L)'
;MPPGNIFHTDGVTIFGQLYKDTMHDFSCTNAKDMHNKVLADRVRYFKEDERGVAIMCREMEIMRNQAHEEGVEIGIKKGRMLQLIKQVCAKMQKFSSAEEIADDLIEQDVPLIQKIMDVAPNFSPDYNVDAIYKALNL
;
A
#
# COMPACT_ATOMS: atom_id res chain seq x y z
N MET A 1 24.19 19.07 -52.22
CA MET A 1 23.01 18.47 -51.56
C MET A 1 23.43 17.99 -50.18
N PRO A 2 22.90 18.52 -49.11
CA PRO A 2 23.15 17.93 -47.82
C PRO A 2 22.37 16.61 -47.72
N PRO A 3 22.92 15.57 -47.07
CA PRO A 3 22.21 14.32 -46.86
C PRO A 3 21.03 14.59 -45.93
N GLY A 4 19.84 14.28 -46.44
CA GLY A 4 18.61 14.43 -45.69
C GLY A 4 18.62 13.57 -44.44
N ASN A 5 18.22 14.15 -43.34
CA ASN A 5 17.97 13.51 -42.06
C ASN A 5 16.85 12.46 -42.19
N ILE A 6 17.21 11.24 -42.53
CA ILE A 6 16.25 10.13 -42.73
C ILE A 6 15.90 9.42 -41.41
N PHE A 7 16.50 9.81 -40.29
CA PHE A 7 16.43 9.02 -39.05
C PHE A 7 15.58 9.61 -37.93
N HIS A 8 14.90 10.76 -38.09
CA HIS A 8 14.28 11.44 -36.95
C HIS A 8 12.76 11.50 -36.90
N THR A 9 12.05 11.14 -37.99
CA THR A 9 10.58 11.25 -38.00
C THR A 9 9.87 9.92 -37.76
N ASP A 10 10.44 8.81 -38.23
CA ASP A 10 9.71 7.54 -38.25
C ASP A 10 9.76 6.81 -36.89
N GLY A 11 10.86 6.90 -36.16
CA GLY A 11 10.98 6.25 -34.84
C GLY A 11 10.05 6.83 -33.79
N VAL A 12 9.93 8.13 -33.71
CA VAL A 12 9.03 8.81 -32.76
C VAL A 12 7.56 8.51 -33.06
N THR A 13 7.21 8.44 -34.36
CA THR A 13 5.85 8.11 -34.79
C THR A 13 5.50 6.66 -34.50
N ILE A 14 6.44 5.71 -34.73
CA ILE A 14 6.24 4.28 -34.44
C ILE A 14 6.08 4.05 -32.94
N PHE A 15 6.96 4.61 -32.11
CA PHE A 15 6.85 4.49 -30.65
C PHE A 15 5.60 5.16 -30.10
N GLY A 16 5.23 6.32 -30.63
CA GLY A 16 4.00 7.02 -30.24
C GLY A 16 2.74 6.22 -30.60
N GLN A 17 2.71 5.57 -31.75
CA GLN A 17 1.61 4.71 -32.17
C GLN A 17 1.55 3.44 -31.31
N LEU A 18 2.68 2.77 -31.12
CA LEU A 18 2.79 1.57 -30.26
C LEU A 18 2.32 1.87 -28.83
N TYR A 19 2.70 3.00 -28.27
CA TYR A 19 2.25 3.43 -26.95
C TYR A 19 0.74 3.63 -26.89
N LYS A 20 0.15 4.31 -27.89
CA LYS A 20 -1.29 4.53 -27.98
C LYS A 20 -2.05 3.22 -28.11
N ASP A 21 -1.59 2.31 -28.96
CA ASP A 21 -2.21 1.01 -29.17
C ASP A 21 -2.15 0.15 -27.89
N THR A 22 -1.03 0.18 -27.18
CA THR A 22 -0.87 -0.53 -25.91
C THR A 22 -1.79 0.04 -24.83
N MET A 23 -1.89 1.38 -24.70
CA MET A 23 -2.80 2.02 -23.75
C MET A 23 -4.26 1.75 -24.08
N HIS A 24 -4.61 1.75 -25.37
CA HIS A 24 -5.93 1.36 -25.84
C HIS A 24 -6.27 -0.08 -25.40
N ASP A 25 -5.37 -1.03 -25.65
CA ASP A 25 -5.59 -2.44 -25.31
C ASP A 25 -5.77 -2.66 -23.81
N PHE A 26 -5.02 -1.96 -22.97
CA PHE A 26 -5.21 -2.01 -21.51
C PHE A 26 -6.55 -1.44 -21.04
N SER A 27 -7.14 -0.53 -21.79
CA SER A 27 -8.47 0.02 -21.48
C SER A 27 -9.62 -0.83 -22.01
N CYS A 28 -9.35 -1.80 -22.89
CA CYS A 28 -10.36 -2.66 -23.50
C CYS A 28 -10.94 -3.67 -22.51
N THR A 29 -12.26 -3.73 -22.43
CA THR A 29 -12.97 -4.75 -21.65
C THR A 29 -13.08 -6.06 -22.40
N ASN A 30 -13.16 -6.03 -23.74
CA ASN A 30 -13.32 -7.20 -24.59
C ASN A 30 -12.06 -7.45 -25.43
N ALA A 31 -11.68 -8.72 -25.55
CA ALA A 31 -10.55 -9.13 -26.36
C ALA A 31 -10.69 -8.80 -27.85
N LYS A 32 -11.94 -8.65 -28.33
CA LYS A 32 -12.24 -8.31 -29.74
C LYS A 32 -11.86 -6.89 -30.10
N ASP A 33 -11.80 -6.01 -29.12
CA ASP A 33 -11.52 -4.58 -29.32
C ASP A 33 -10.01 -4.28 -29.20
N MET A 34 -9.21 -5.28 -28.87
CA MET A 34 -7.76 -5.15 -28.71
C MET A 34 -7.04 -5.24 -30.05
N HIS A 35 -6.04 -4.38 -30.25
CA HIS A 35 -5.18 -4.35 -31.43
C HIS A 35 -4.07 -5.41 -31.40
N ASN A 36 -3.52 -5.65 -30.20
CA ASN A 36 -2.47 -6.67 -30.03
C ASN A 36 -3.08 -8.06 -29.92
N LYS A 37 -2.86 -8.87 -30.96
CA LYS A 37 -3.42 -10.22 -31.04
C LYS A 37 -2.98 -11.14 -29.90
N VAL A 38 -1.72 -11.05 -29.46
CA VAL A 38 -1.21 -11.90 -28.37
C VAL A 38 -1.91 -11.54 -27.07
N LEU A 39 -2.12 -10.24 -26.81
CA LEU A 39 -2.83 -9.77 -25.65
C LEU A 39 -4.32 -10.15 -25.70
N ALA A 40 -4.95 -9.97 -26.86
CA ALA A 40 -6.33 -10.37 -27.10
C ALA A 40 -6.56 -11.87 -26.87
N ASP A 41 -5.66 -12.73 -27.37
CA ASP A 41 -5.74 -14.18 -27.20
C ASP A 41 -5.56 -14.58 -25.72
N ARG A 42 -4.68 -13.92 -24.97
CA ARG A 42 -4.53 -14.16 -23.53
C ARG A 42 -5.75 -13.71 -22.73
N VAL A 43 -6.29 -12.53 -23.04
CA VAL A 43 -7.51 -12.04 -22.39
C VAL A 43 -8.69 -12.96 -22.68
N ARG A 44 -8.82 -13.44 -23.92
CA ARG A 44 -9.84 -14.43 -24.29
C ARG A 44 -9.69 -15.73 -23.52
N TYR A 45 -8.45 -16.26 -23.42
CA TYR A 45 -8.16 -17.46 -22.66
C TYR A 45 -8.64 -17.33 -21.19
N PHE A 46 -8.29 -16.23 -20.51
CA PHE A 46 -8.65 -16.06 -19.11
C PHE A 46 -10.13 -15.71 -18.87
N LYS A 47 -10.84 -15.21 -19.88
CA LYS A 47 -12.26 -14.84 -19.74
C LYS A 47 -13.25 -15.86 -20.30
N GLU A 48 -12.86 -16.59 -21.33
CA GLU A 48 -13.79 -17.45 -22.09
C GLU A 48 -13.42 -18.95 -22.02
N ASP A 49 -12.14 -19.29 -21.84
CA ASP A 49 -11.70 -20.68 -21.67
C ASP A 49 -11.91 -21.14 -20.23
N GLU A 50 -12.56 -22.27 -20.03
CA GLU A 50 -12.89 -22.81 -18.70
C GLU A 50 -11.64 -23.00 -17.82
N ARG A 51 -10.54 -23.45 -18.40
CA ARG A 51 -9.26 -23.62 -17.66
C ARG A 51 -8.63 -22.28 -17.29
N GLY A 52 -8.66 -21.33 -18.21
CA GLY A 52 -8.15 -19.99 -17.98
C GLY A 52 -8.95 -19.26 -16.90
N VAL A 53 -10.27 -19.36 -16.93
CA VAL A 53 -11.17 -18.81 -15.91
C VAL A 53 -10.90 -19.46 -14.54
N ALA A 54 -10.74 -20.78 -14.48
CA ALA A 54 -10.44 -21.48 -13.22
C ALA A 54 -9.08 -21.04 -12.62
N ILE A 55 -8.05 -20.88 -13.46
CA ILE A 55 -6.74 -20.35 -13.01
C ILE A 55 -6.88 -18.94 -12.47
N MET A 56 -7.56 -18.05 -13.19
CA MET A 56 -7.76 -16.67 -12.78
C MET A 56 -8.52 -16.56 -11.45
N CYS A 57 -9.61 -17.35 -11.30
CA CYS A 57 -10.39 -17.37 -10.06
C CYS A 57 -9.53 -17.81 -8.87
N ARG A 58 -8.69 -18.83 -9.05
CA ARG A 58 -7.78 -19.33 -8.01
C ARG A 58 -6.75 -18.27 -7.62
N GLU A 59 -6.11 -17.63 -8.58
CA GLU A 59 -5.13 -16.58 -8.32
C GLU A 59 -5.77 -15.37 -7.62
N MET A 60 -6.96 -14.97 -8.02
CA MET A 60 -7.70 -13.90 -7.35
C MET A 60 -8.07 -14.26 -5.92
N GLU A 61 -8.42 -15.52 -5.64
CA GLU A 61 -8.70 -15.98 -4.28
C GLU A 61 -7.44 -15.95 -3.40
N ILE A 62 -6.30 -16.40 -3.93
CA ILE A 62 -5.01 -16.32 -3.23
C ILE A 62 -4.67 -14.86 -2.90
N MET A 63 -4.74 -13.97 -3.88
CA MET A 63 -4.46 -12.54 -3.67
C MET A 63 -5.39 -11.91 -2.64
N ARG A 64 -6.68 -12.25 -2.68
CA ARG A 64 -7.66 -11.76 -1.70
C ARG A 64 -7.34 -12.23 -0.28
N ASN A 65 -6.97 -13.50 -0.12
CA ASN A 65 -6.64 -14.06 1.18
C ASN A 65 -5.35 -13.43 1.73
N GLN A 66 -4.33 -13.26 0.91
CA GLN A 66 -3.09 -12.57 1.29
C GLN A 66 -3.37 -11.12 1.73
N ALA A 67 -4.12 -10.37 0.94
CA ALA A 67 -4.49 -8.99 1.29
C ALA A 67 -5.32 -8.92 2.58
N HIS A 68 -6.17 -9.92 2.84
CA HIS A 68 -6.93 -10.00 4.07
C HIS A 68 -6.02 -10.26 5.28
N GLU A 69 -5.11 -11.23 5.18
CA GLU A 69 -4.13 -11.55 6.24
C GLU A 69 -3.24 -10.37 6.57
N GLU A 70 -2.68 -9.71 5.54
CA GLU A 70 -1.89 -8.48 5.69
C GLU A 70 -2.70 -7.36 6.36
N GLY A 71 -3.95 -7.17 5.94
CA GLY A 71 -4.85 -6.17 6.53
C GLY A 71 -5.14 -6.43 8.01
N VAL A 72 -5.34 -7.69 8.39
CA VAL A 72 -5.53 -8.09 9.79
C VAL A 72 -4.27 -7.84 10.61
N GLU A 73 -3.09 -8.22 10.09
CA GLU A 73 -1.82 -8.00 10.78
C GLU A 73 -1.54 -6.51 11.02
N ILE A 74 -1.74 -5.68 9.98
CA ILE A 74 -1.60 -4.22 10.09
C ILE A 74 -2.59 -3.66 11.12
N GLY A 75 -3.84 -4.14 11.09
CA GLY A 75 -4.86 -3.73 12.04
C GLY A 75 -4.53 -4.05 13.49
N ILE A 76 -3.99 -5.24 13.74
CA ILE A 76 -3.55 -5.67 15.09
C ILE A 76 -2.37 -4.82 15.56
N LYS A 77 -1.36 -4.59 14.73
CA LYS A 77 -0.20 -3.76 15.07
C LYS A 77 -0.62 -2.33 15.40
N LYS A 78 -1.46 -1.75 14.55
CA LYS A 78 -2.00 -0.40 14.79
C LYS A 78 -2.84 -0.34 16.07
N GLY A 79 -3.71 -1.30 16.29
CA GLY A 79 -4.55 -1.36 17.50
C GLY A 79 -3.73 -1.44 18.79
N ARG A 80 -2.68 -2.28 18.82
CA ARG A 80 -1.75 -2.35 19.94
C ARG A 80 -1.04 -1.02 20.21
N MET A 81 -0.58 -0.37 19.15
CA MET A 81 0.09 0.93 19.26
C MET A 81 -0.84 2.01 19.79
N LEU A 82 -2.06 2.12 19.28
CA LEU A 82 -3.05 3.07 19.78
C LEU A 82 -3.37 2.83 21.26
N GLN A 83 -3.47 1.58 21.68
CA GLN A 83 -3.70 1.24 23.07
C GLN A 83 -2.50 1.60 23.95
N LEU A 84 -1.27 1.33 23.50
CA LEU A 84 -0.05 1.71 24.22
C LEU A 84 0.02 3.23 24.40
N ILE A 85 -0.21 4.01 23.34
CA ILE A 85 -0.25 5.48 23.43
C ILE A 85 -1.26 5.94 24.49
N LYS A 86 -2.45 5.38 24.47
CA LYS A 86 -3.49 5.71 25.44
C LYS A 86 -3.07 5.42 26.89
N GLN A 87 -2.42 4.26 27.10
CA GLN A 87 -1.93 3.85 28.42
C GLN A 87 -0.78 4.75 28.88
N VAL A 88 0.19 5.05 28.02
CA VAL A 88 1.30 5.96 28.34
C VAL A 88 0.78 7.35 28.71
N CYS A 89 -0.12 7.93 27.91
CA CYS A 89 -0.70 9.24 28.21
C CYS A 89 -1.41 9.27 29.58
N ALA A 90 -2.12 8.18 29.93
CA ALA A 90 -2.77 8.08 31.24
C ALA A 90 -1.75 7.96 32.40
N LYS A 91 -0.61 7.30 32.16
CA LYS A 91 0.44 7.08 33.16
C LYS A 91 1.35 8.28 33.35
N MET A 92 1.52 9.13 32.32
CA MET A 92 2.30 10.38 32.40
C MET A 92 1.82 11.34 33.51
N GLN A 93 0.59 11.17 34.00
CA GLN A 93 0.08 11.94 35.14
C GLN A 93 0.66 11.47 36.48
N LYS A 94 1.15 10.25 36.56
CA LYS A 94 1.64 9.61 37.79
C LYS A 94 3.14 9.41 37.81
N PHE A 95 3.73 9.14 36.66
CA PHE A 95 5.14 8.77 36.50
C PHE A 95 5.85 9.83 35.67
N SER A 96 7.10 10.09 36.01
CA SER A 96 7.93 11.12 35.36
C SER A 96 8.93 10.54 34.37
N SER A 97 9.19 9.23 34.39
CA SER A 97 10.17 8.61 33.51
C SER A 97 9.55 7.50 32.65
N ALA A 98 10.16 7.27 31.48
CA ALA A 98 9.74 6.23 30.55
C ALA A 98 9.96 4.83 31.14
N GLU A 99 11.01 4.65 31.93
CA GLU A 99 11.35 3.40 32.61
C GLU A 99 10.28 3.00 33.63
N GLU A 100 9.81 3.95 34.43
CA GLU A 100 8.74 3.69 35.42
C GLU A 100 7.42 3.31 34.73
N ILE A 101 7.09 3.96 33.61
CA ILE A 101 5.91 3.62 32.80
C ILE A 101 6.07 2.26 32.16
N ALA A 102 7.26 1.94 31.63
CA ALA A 102 7.57 0.64 31.04
C ALA A 102 7.40 -0.49 32.04
N ASP A 103 7.94 -0.34 33.25
CA ASP A 103 7.80 -1.32 34.32
C ASP A 103 6.33 -1.53 34.74
N ASP A 104 5.56 -0.44 34.85
CA ASP A 104 4.15 -0.52 35.24
C ASP A 104 3.26 -1.15 34.14
N LEU A 105 3.62 -0.95 32.87
CA LEU A 105 2.91 -1.54 31.72
C LEU A 105 3.47 -2.92 31.31
N ILE A 106 4.58 -3.36 31.92
CA ILE A 106 5.31 -4.58 31.53
C ILE A 106 5.72 -4.52 30.05
N GLU A 107 6.13 -3.33 29.58
CA GLU A 107 6.54 -3.08 28.21
C GLU A 107 8.08 -3.06 28.12
N GLN A 108 8.64 -3.71 27.10
CA GLN A 108 10.08 -3.81 26.93
C GLN A 108 10.70 -2.68 26.11
N ASP A 109 9.87 -1.99 25.30
CA ASP A 109 10.33 -0.93 24.40
C ASP A 109 10.32 0.45 25.08
N VAL A 110 11.22 0.65 26.03
CA VAL A 110 11.40 1.95 26.73
C VAL A 110 11.63 3.11 25.74
N PRO A 111 12.46 2.97 24.68
CA PRO A 111 12.64 4.03 23.68
C PRO A 111 11.35 4.45 23.00
N LEU A 112 10.44 3.53 22.75
CA LEU A 112 9.13 3.83 22.16
C LEU A 112 8.26 4.64 23.13
N ILE A 113 8.25 4.24 24.42
CA ILE A 113 7.53 4.97 25.46
C ILE A 113 8.08 6.40 25.58
N GLN A 114 9.40 6.58 25.55
CA GLN A 114 10.02 7.91 25.58
C GLN A 114 9.57 8.77 24.37
N LYS A 115 9.54 8.21 23.17
CA LYS A 115 9.03 8.93 21.98
C LYS A 115 7.56 9.36 22.16
N ILE A 116 6.73 8.50 22.73
CA ILE A 116 5.32 8.84 23.01
C ILE A 116 5.26 9.98 24.02
N MET A 117 6.06 9.93 25.10
CA MET A 117 6.10 10.97 26.11
C MET A 117 6.60 12.32 25.57
N ASP A 118 7.50 12.31 24.58
CA ASP A 118 8.02 13.52 23.95
C ASP A 118 6.99 14.18 23.02
N VAL A 119 6.15 13.38 22.37
CA VAL A 119 5.16 13.84 21.38
C VAL A 119 3.82 14.20 22.03
N ALA A 120 3.38 13.41 23.02
CA ALA A 120 2.06 13.51 23.63
C ALA A 120 1.73 14.91 24.22
N PRO A 121 2.68 15.65 24.86
CA PRO A 121 2.37 16.98 25.39
C PRO A 121 1.90 18.00 24.36
N ASN A 122 2.28 17.83 23.08
CA ASN A 122 1.83 18.70 21.99
C ASN A 122 0.33 18.58 21.71
N PHE A 123 -0.30 17.53 22.22
CA PHE A 123 -1.73 17.22 22.04
C PHE A 123 -2.53 17.33 23.35
N SER A 124 -1.95 17.97 24.37
CA SER A 124 -2.63 18.30 25.61
C SER A 124 -3.73 19.37 25.37
N PRO A 125 -4.87 19.37 26.11
CA PRO A 125 -5.21 18.44 27.20
C PRO A 125 -5.89 17.14 26.74
N ASP A 126 -6.38 17.08 25.48
CA ASP A 126 -7.24 15.99 25.01
C ASP A 126 -6.49 14.68 24.69
N TYR A 127 -5.17 14.77 24.51
CA TYR A 127 -4.31 13.64 24.15
C TYR A 127 -4.92 12.75 23.05
N ASN A 128 -5.22 13.35 21.89
CA ASN A 128 -5.79 12.62 20.75
C ASN A 128 -4.84 11.51 20.27
N VAL A 129 -5.21 10.27 20.55
CA VAL A 129 -4.38 9.09 20.32
C VAL A 129 -4.05 8.90 18.84
N ASP A 130 -5.03 9.14 17.93
CA ASP A 130 -4.80 9.03 16.48
C ASP A 130 -3.87 10.11 15.97
N ALA A 131 -3.93 11.31 16.50
CA ALA A 131 -3.04 12.41 16.15
C ALA A 131 -1.60 12.14 16.64
N ILE A 132 -1.45 11.62 17.85
CA ILE A 132 -0.14 11.20 18.41
C ILE A 132 0.43 10.05 17.56
N TYR A 133 -0.37 9.04 17.22
CA TYR A 133 0.06 7.93 16.37
C TYR A 133 0.61 8.41 15.02
N LYS A 134 -0.10 9.34 14.36
CA LYS A 134 0.36 9.94 13.09
C LYS A 134 1.65 10.75 13.26
N ALA A 135 1.79 11.46 14.36
CA ALA A 135 2.99 12.27 14.63
C ALA A 135 4.23 11.42 14.93
N LEU A 136 4.05 10.20 15.42
CA LEU A 136 5.15 9.24 15.67
C LEU A 136 5.73 8.63 14.38
N ASN A 137 5.05 8.78 13.23
CA ASN A 137 5.46 8.22 11.92
C ASN A 137 5.79 6.72 11.98
N LEU A 138 4.96 5.93 12.64
CA LEU A 138 5.11 4.48 12.85
C LEU A 138 4.28 3.69 11.85
#